data_5fbce61ce03edd36271a44e758f6ce25
#
_entry.id   5fbce61ce03edd36271a44e758f6ce25
#
_cell.length_a   1.000
_cell.length_b   1.000
_cell.length_c   1.000
_cell.angle_alpha   90.00
_cell.angle_beta   90.00
_cell.angle_gamma   90.00
#
_symmetry.space_group_name_H-M   'P 1'
#
loop_
_entity.id
_entity.type
_entity.pdbx_description
1 polymer ?
#
loop_
_entity_poly.entity_id
_entity_poly.type
_entity_poly.pdbx_seq_one_letter_code
_entity_poly.pdbx_strand_id
1 'polypeptide(L)'
;EYGFDKNRIVISGHSAGGHLSLTTGMLSSSVGLDRRCPAVDLKGTGRRAAHEPEMPVAGIINWYGITDVPDLVEGPNAKFYAIQWMGGLPDWKAVARRVSPIEHVQEGLPPILTIHGDADLIVPYEHAVRLHGLLGKVNVQNQLHTIPGGGHGDFNLKENKEAFQVIRKFLKRHSILN
;
A
#
# COMPACT_ATOMS: atom_id res chain seq x y z
N GLU A 1 -9.28 -11.14 -25.83
CA GLU A 1 -8.33 -10.19 -25.17
C GLU A 1 -9.12 -8.96 -24.77
N TYR A 2 -8.96 -8.50 -23.53
CA TYR A 2 -9.84 -7.48 -22.94
C TYR A 2 -9.38 -6.05 -23.23
N GLY A 3 -8.26 -5.84 -23.94
CA GLY A 3 -7.79 -4.51 -24.36
C GLY A 3 -7.44 -3.56 -23.20
N PHE A 4 -7.03 -4.08 -22.03
CA PHE A 4 -6.64 -3.24 -20.92
C PHE A 4 -5.37 -2.44 -21.21
N ASP A 5 -5.36 -1.17 -20.81
CA ASP A 5 -4.16 -0.33 -20.84
C ASP A 5 -3.28 -0.66 -19.63
N LYS A 6 -2.20 -1.41 -19.87
CA LYS A 6 -1.24 -1.80 -18.85
C LYS A 6 -0.49 -0.63 -18.19
N ASN A 7 -0.51 0.56 -18.82
CA ASN A 7 0.12 1.76 -18.28
C ASN A 7 -0.82 2.54 -17.32
N ARG A 8 -2.06 2.07 -17.17
CA ARG A 8 -3.09 2.72 -16.34
C ARG A 8 -3.62 1.80 -15.25
N ILE A 9 -2.80 0.87 -14.78
CA ILE A 9 -3.14 -0.05 -13.70
C ILE A 9 -3.11 0.72 -12.37
N VAL A 10 -4.22 0.69 -11.64
CA VAL A 10 -4.33 1.21 -10.27
C VAL A 10 -4.53 0.03 -9.33
N ILE A 11 -3.76 0.01 -8.26
CA ILE A 11 -3.96 -0.97 -7.19
C ILE A 11 -4.67 -0.31 -6.00
N SER A 12 -5.59 -1.04 -5.40
CA SER A 12 -6.35 -0.56 -4.26
C SER A 12 -6.66 -1.68 -3.28
N GLY A 13 -6.75 -1.34 -2.01
CA GLY A 13 -7.13 -2.30 -0.97
C GLY A 13 -7.41 -1.63 0.36
N HIS A 14 -8.07 -2.38 1.25
CA HIS A 14 -8.52 -1.96 2.57
C HIS A 14 -7.74 -2.68 3.66
N SER A 15 -7.34 -2.00 4.73
CA SER A 15 -6.66 -2.61 5.88
C SER A 15 -5.40 -3.41 5.46
N ALA A 16 -5.36 -4.71 5.67
CA ALA A 16 -4.32 -5.59 5.15
C ALA A 16 -4.18 -5.50 3.61
N GLY A 17 -5.30 -5.34 2.88
CA GLY A 17 -5.28 -5.09 1.44
C GLY A 17 -4.68 -3.73 1.07
N GLY A 18 -4.86 -2.71 1.92
CA GLY A 18 -4.20 -1.41 1.79
C GLY A 18 -2.69 -1.54 1.95
N HIS A 19 -2.25 -2.30 2.95
CA HIS A 19 -0.85 -2.67 3.12
C HIS A 19 -0.29 -3.39 1.88
N LEU A 20 -1.01 -4.38 1.37
CA LEU A 20 -0.60 -5.11 0.17
C LEU A 20 -0.56 -4.21 -1.07
N SER A 21 -1.48 -3.26 -1.20
CA SER A 21 -1.47 -2.29 -2.30
C SER A 21 -0.22 -1.40 -2.25
N LEU A 22 0.13 -0.91 -1.06
CA LEU A 22 1.34 -0.12 -0.86
C LEU A 22 2.60 -0.95 -1.12
N THR A 23 2.71 -2.15 -0.54
CA THR A 23 3.88 -3.01 -0.74
C THR A 23 4.05 -3.41 -2.21
N THR A 24 2.97 -3.78 -2.90
CA THR A 24 3.02 -4.14 -4.32
C THR A 24 3.46 -2.98 -5.20
N GLY A 25 3.02 -1.75 -4.90
CA GLY A 25 3.31 -0.59 -5.74
C GLY A 25 4.57 0.20 -5.37
N MET A 26 5.12 -0.02 -4.17
CA MET A 26 6.29 0.74 -3.67
C MET A 26 7.57 -0.10 -3.61
N LEU A 27 7.45 -1.40 -3.41
CA LEU A 27 8.62 -2.28 -3.28
C LEU A 27 9.29 -2.51 -4.64
N SER A 28 10.57 -2.20 -4.70
CA SER A 28 11.37 -2.55 -5.86
C SER A 28 11.73 -4.03 -5.88
N SER A 29 12.04 -4.57 -7.04
CA SER A 29 12.53 -5.95 -7.21
C SER A 29 13.79 -6.24 -6.40
N SER A 30 14.56 -5.21 -6.02
CA SER A 30 15.75 -5.35 -5.18
C SER A 30 15.45 -5.88 -3.78
N VAL A 31 14.23 -5.67 -3.26
CA VAL A 31 13.78 -6.21 -1.97
C VAL A 31 13.64 -7.75 -2.02
N GLY A 32 13.43 -8.31 -3.23
CA GLY A 32 13.47 -9.75 -3.50
C GLY A 32 12.30 -10.54 -2.94
N LEU A 33 11.18 -9.91 -2.60
CA LEU A 33 9.96 -10.60 -2.16
C LEU A 33 9.24 -11.29 -3.33
N ASP A 34 9.31 -10.72 -4.52
CA ASP A 34 8.81 -11.25 -5.78
C ASP A 34 9.49 -12.56 -6.21
N ARG A 35 10.72 -12.79 -5.76
CA ARG A 35 11.54 -13.97 -6.13
C ARG A 35 11.26 -15.22 -5.30
N ARG A 36 10.42 -15.13 -4.28
CA ARG A 36 10.08 -16.28 -3.41
C ARG A 36 9.00 -17.18 -3.99
N CYS A 37 8.21 -16.69 -4.93
CA CYS A 37 7.31 -17.53 -5.70
C CYS A 37 8.09 -18.17 -6.84
N PRO A 38 8.07 -19.51 -6.99
CA PRO A 38 8.60 -20.12 -8.21
C PRO A 38 7.81 -19.56 -9.39
N ALA A 39 8.51 -18.99 -10.38
CA ALA A 39 7.87 -18.55 -11.60
C ALA A 39 7.12 -19.73 -12.19
N VAL A 40 5.79 -19.66 -12.24
CA VAL A 40 4.99 -20.66 -12.91
C VAL A 40 5.27 -20.47 -14.39
N ASP A 41 5.91 -21.48 -14.99
CA ASP A 41 6.09 -21.52 -16.44
C ASP A 41 4.71 -21.74 -17.11
N LEU A 42 3.98 -20.66 -17.32
CA LEU A 42 2.66 -20.67 -17.96
C LEU A 42 2.70 -21.18 -19.41
N LYS A 43 3.90 -21.39 -19.97
CA LYS A 43 4.10 -21.88 -21.35
C LYS A 43 4.69 -23.29 -21.41
N GLY A 44 4.94 -23.95 -20.28
CA GLY A 44 5.47 -25.32 -20.24
C GLY A 44 6.87 -25.48 -20.87
N THR A 45 7.65 -24.39 -20.97
CA THR A 45 8.95 -24.39 -21.63
C THR A 45 10.12 -24.71 -20.69
N GLY A 46 9.86 -24.87 -19.40
CA GLY A 46 10.88 -25.12 -18.37
C GLY A 46 11.88 -23.97 -18.20
N ARG A 47 11.72 -22.86 -18.90
CA ARG A 47 12.59 -21.69 -18.81
C ARG A 47 11.98 -20.66 -17.88
N ARG A 48 12.67 -20.35 -16.79
CA ARG A 48 12.46 -19.13 -16.03
C ARG A 48 12.59 -17.94 -16.98
N ALA A 49 11.56 -17.12 -17.10
CA ALA A 49 11.74 -15.81 -17.73
C ALA A 49 12.78 -15.05 -16.89
N ALA A 50 13.94 -14.80 -17.46
CA ALA A 50 15.06 -14.17 -16.77
C ALA A 50 14.75 -12.73 -16.32
N HIS A 51 13.65 -12.16 -16.79
CA HIS A 51 13.14 -10.84 -16.42
C HIS A 51 11.66 -10.81 -16.79
N GLU A 52 10.76 -10.91 -15.83
CA GLU A 52 9.41 -10.40 -16.05
C GLU A 52 9.53 -8.86 -16.09
N PRO A 53 8.95 -8.21 -17.11
CA PRO A 53 8.96 -6.76 -17.16
C PRO A 53 8.27 -6.23 -15.91
N GLU A 54 8.93 -5.31 -15.20
CA GLU A 54 8.28 -4.57 -14.13
C GLU A 54 7.00 -3.95 -14.69
N MET A 55 5.85 -4.32 -14.11
CA MET A 55 4.59 -3.71 -14.48
C MET A 55 4.42 -2.44 -13.65
N PRO A 56 4.67 -1.25 -14.22
CA PRO A 56 4.54 -0.02 -13.46
C PRO A 56 3.07 0.18 -13.06
N VAL A 57 2.86 0.45 -11.79
CA VAL A 57 1.56 0.84 -11.27
C VAL A 57 1.38 2.34 -11.50
N ALA A 58 0.25 2.72 -12.10
CA ALA A 58 -0.05 4.13 -12.40
C ALA A 58 -0.48 4.92 -11.17
N GLY A 59 -0.99 4.25 -10.14
CA GLY A 59 -1.39 4.87 -8.88
C GLY A 59 -1.77 3.86 -7.81
N ILE A 60 -1.70 4.28 -6.56
CA ILE A 60 -2.05 3.46 -5.40
C ILE A 60 -3.18 4.14 -4.62
N ILE A 61 -4.24 3.41 -4.33
CA ILE A 61 -5.33 3.85 -3.45
C ILE A 61 -5.30 2.98 -2.19
N ASN A 62 -4.78 3.53 -1.13
CA ASN A 62 -4.69 2.88 0.17
C ASN A 62 -5.88 3.27 1.05
N TRP A 63 -6.65 2.30 1.52
CA TRP A 63 -7.68 2.51 2.51
C TRP A 63 -7.17 2.00 3.86
N TYR A 64 -6.86 2.93 4.77
CA TYR A 64 -6.46 2.66 6.16
C TYR A 64 -5.50 1.46 6.32
N GLY A 65 -4.54 1.33 5.42
CA GLY A 65 -3.57 0.22 5.42
C GLY A 65 -2.42 0.45 6.39
N ILE A 66 -1.84 -0.66 6.84
CA ILE A 66 -0.66 -0.68 7.70
C ILE A 66 0.55 -0.17 6.91
N THR A 67 1.30 0.78 7.45
CA THR A 67 2.50 1.33 6.80
C THR A 67 3.79 1.05 7.58
N ASP A 68 3.67 0.75 8.88
CA ASP A 68 4.78 0.52 9.80
C ASP A 68 4.48 -0.71 10.65
N VAL A 69 5.00 -1.86 10.27
CA VAL A 69 4.73 -3.12 10.96
C VAL A 69 5.40 -3.19 12.33
N PRO A 70 6.67 -2.77 12.53
CA PRO A 70 7.29 -2.71 13.85
C PRO A 70 6.47 -1.97 14.90
N ASP A 71 5.85 -0.84 14.54
CA ASP A 71 5.02 -0.04 15.44
C ASP A 71 3.79 -0.79 15.98
N LEU A 72 3.29 -1.77 15.19
CA LEU A 72 2.16 -2.63 15.60
C LEU A 72 2.58 -3.88 16.37
N VAL A 73 3.86 -4.17 16.45
CA VAL A 73 4.37 -5.36 17.16
C VAL A 73 4.95 -4.99 18.52
N GLU A 74 5.60 -3.83 18.63
CA GLU A 74 6.22 -3.34 19.86
C GLU A 74 5.74 -1.91 20.20
N GLY A 75 5.71 -1.56 21.46
CA GLY A 75 5.42 -0.21 21.93
C GLY A 75 3.93 0.07 22.17
N PRO A 76 3.54 1.34 22.27
CA PRO A 76 2.20 1.74 22.69
C PRO A 76 1.10 1.40 21.67
N ASN A 77 1.47 1.21 20.40
CA ASN A 77 0.55 0.85 19.32
C ASN A 77 0.47 -0.65 19.06
N ALA A 78 1.12 -1.48 19.91
CA ALA A 78 1.14 -2.93 19.71
C ALA A 78 -0.27 -3.52 19.62
N LYS A 79 -0.47 -4.38 18.63
CA LYS A 79 -1.74 -5.04 18.32
C LYS A 79 -1.55 -6.55 18.31
N PHE A 80 -2.47 -7.24 18.96
CA PHE A 80 -2.41 -8.70 19.08
C PHE A 80 -2.32 -9.39 17.71
N TYR A 81 -3.09 -8.94 16.72
CA TYR A 81 -3.06 -9.52 15.38
C TYR A 81 -1.69 -9.37 14.68
N ALA A 82 -0.99 -8.24 14.89
CA ALA A 82 0.33 -8.03 14.30
C ALA A 82 1.39 -8.88 14.99
N ILE A 83 1.31 -9.03 16.32
CA ILE A 83 2.16 -9.92 17.10
C ILE A 83 1.97 -11.37 16.63
N GLN A 84 0.72 -11.80 16.43
CA GLN A 84 0.44 -13.14 15.90
C GLN A 84 0.93 -13.31 14.46
N TRP A 85 0.79 -12.29 13.62
CA TRP A 85 1.23 -12.34 12.23
C TRP A 85 2.74 -12.47 12.11
N MET A 86 3.50 -11.70 12.87
CA MET A 86 4.96 -11.83 12.92
C MET A 86 5.41 -13.10 13.61
N GLY A 87 4.57 -13.65 14.51
CA GLY A 87 4.78 -14.92 15.18
C GLY A 87 6.09 -15.01 15.92
N GLY A 88 6.57 -16.23 16.06
CA GLY A 88 7.86 -16.52 16.67
C GLY A 88 9.05 -16.47 15.70
N LEU A 89 9.00 -15.65 14.66
CA LEU A 89 10.12 -15.51 13.72
C LEU A 89 11.35 -14.97 14.47
N PRO A 90 12.50 -15.65 14.42
CA PRO A 90 13.71 -15.21 15.11
C PRO A 90 14.18 -13.83 14.66
N ASP A 91 13.95 -13.50 13.40
CA ASP A 91 14.35 -12.27 12.72
C ASP A 91 13.16 -11.33 12.42
N TRP A 92 12.07 -11.43 13.20
CA TRP A 92 10.83 -10.70 12.95
C TRP A 92 11.03 -9.19 12.75
N LYS A 93 11.98 -8.55 13.44
CA LYS A 93 12.24 -7.11 13.27
C LYS A 93 12.73 -6.77 11.86
N ALA A 94 13.63 -7.59 11.32
CA ALA A 94 14.12 -7.42 9.96
C ALA A 94 13.00 -7.69 8.93
N VAL A 95 12.20 -8.72 9.16
CA VAL A 95 11.04 -9.02 8.31
C VAL A 95 10.01 -7.90 8.38
N ALA A 96 9.64 -7.45 9.58
CA ALA A 96 8.68 -6.38 9.79
C ALA A 96 9.08 -5.08 9.05
N ARG A 97 10.32 -4.64 9.17
CA ARG A 97 10.83 -3.48 8.41
C ARG A 97 10.77 -3.72 6.91
N ARG A 98 11.22 -4.87 6.46
CA ARG A 98 11.29 -5.23 5.05
C ARG A 98 9.91 -5.21 4.37
N VAL A 99 8.84 -5.50 5.09
CA VAL A 99 7.47 -5.46 4.57
C VAL A 99 6.73 -4.16 4.91
N SER A 100 7.37 -3.20 5.56
CA SER A 100 6.76 -1.92 5.95
C SER A 100 6.85 -0.90 4.82
N PRO A 101 5.73 -0.43 4.25
CA PRO A 101 5.74 0.59 3.19
C PRO A 101 6.55 1.84 3.53
N ILE A 102 6.56 2.26 4.79
CA ILE A 102 7.26 3.47 5.24
C ILE A 102 8.79 3.39 5.03
N GLU A 103 9.36 2.20 5.05
CA GLU A 103 10.80 1.94 4.84
C GLU A 103 11.20 1.99 3.34
N HIS A 104 10.21 2.04 2.45
CA HIS A 104 10.41 2.00 0.99
C HIS A 104 10.03 3.29 0.29
N VAL A 105 9.89 4.38 1.07
CA VAL A 105 9.63 5.70 0.50
C VAL A 105 10.86 6.21 -0.22
N GLN A 106 10.73 6.46 -1.52
CA GLN A 106 11.80 6.94 -2.39
C GLN A 106 11.22 7.81 -3.52
N GLU A 107 12.07 8.53 -4.22
CA GLU A 107 11.68 9.28 -5.42
C GLU A 107 11.18 8.34 -6.53
N GLY A 108 10.31 8.84 -7.39
CA GLY A 108 9.81 8.09 -8.55
C GLY A 108 8.68 7.10 -8.26
N LEU A 109 8.21 7.00 -7.03
CA LEU A 109 7.02 6.20 -6.72
C LEU A 109 5.79 6.74 -7.43
N PRO A 110 4.82 5.87 -7.77
CA PRO A 110 3.54 6.29 -8.34
C PRO A 110 2.78 7.22 -7.40
N PRO A 111 1.83 8.01 -7.90
CA PRO A 111 0.93 8.81 -7.05
C PRO A 111 0.19 7.93 -6.02
N ILE A 112 0.14 8.37 -4.77
CA ILE A 112 -0.47 7.63 -3.65
C ILE A 112 -1.58 8.47 -3.01
N LEU A 113 -2.79 7.93 -2.97
CA LEU A 113 -3.90 8.45 -2.17
C LEU A 113 -4.16 7.52 -1.00
N THR A 114 -4.23 8.06 0.21
CA THR A 114 -4.72 7.32 1.38
C THR A 114 -6.04 7.91 1.87
N ILE A 115 -7.00 7.03 2.18
CA ILE A 115 -8.24 7.36 2.89
C ILE A 115 -8.14 6.71 4.26
N HIS A 116 -8.30 7.49 5.35
CA HIS A 116 -8.13 6.98 6.70
C HIS A 116 -9.00 7.76 7.69
N GLY A 117 -9.65 7.06 8.60
CA GLY A 117 -10.38 7.66 9.71
C GLY A 117 -9.44 8.06 10.85
N ASP A 118 -9.62 9.26 11.41
CA ASP A 118 -8.71 9.77 12.46
C ASP A 118 -9.03 9.22 13.86
N ALA A 119 -10.09 8.42 14.00
CA ALA A 119 -10.44 7.66 15.20
C ALA A 119 -10.23 6.15 15.02
N ASP A 120 -9.38 5.72 14.07
CA ASP A 120 -9.08 4.31 13.83
C ASP A 120 -8.28 3.69 14.99
N LEU A 121 -8.91 2.73 15.68
CA LEU A 121 -8.30 2.01 16.81
C LEU A 121 -7.58 0.71 16.40
N ILE A 122 -7.71 0.30 15.14
CA ILE A 122 -7.11 -0.92 14.61
C ILE A 122 -5.76 -0.63 13.97
N VAL A 123 -5.74 0.30 13.00
CA VAL A 123 -4.50 0.82 12.39
C VAL A 123 -4.39 2.31 12.77
N PRO A 124 -3.41 2.70 13.59
CA PRO A 124 -3.29 4.09 14.01
C PRO A 124 -3.24 5.07 12.84
N TYR A 125 -4.01 6.15 12.92
CA TYR A 125 -4.06 7.19 11.88
C TYR A 125 -2.68 7.79 11.57
N GLU A 126 -1.80 7.83 12.58
CA GLU A 126 -0.40 8.27 12.46
C GLU A 126 0.40 7.49 11.43
N HIS A 127 0.00 6.25 11.11
CA HIS A 127 0.57 5.47 10.01
C HIS A 127 0.42 6.21 8.66
N ALA A 128 -0.76 6.74 8.39
CA ALA A 128 -1.03 7.53 7.19
C ALA A 128 -0.29 8.87 7.24
N VAL A 129 -0.35 9.59 8.36
CA VAL A 129 0.32 10.88 8.52
C VAL A 129 1.83 10.77 8.29
N ARG A 130 2.49 9.79 8.91
CA ARG A 130 3.93 9.55 8.75
C ARG A 130 4.29 9.19 7.30
N LEU A 131 3.55 8.29 6.68
CA LEU A 131 3.77 7.92 5.28
C LEU A 131 3.70 9.15 4.37
N HIS A 132 2.62 9.93 4.44
CA HIS A 132 2.42 11.11 3.59
C HIS A 132 3.44 12.22 3.87
N GLY A 133 3.87 12.37 5.11
CA GLY A 133 4.97 13.27 5.47
C GLY A 133 6.30 12.88 4.82
N LEU A 134 6.61 11.60 4.73
CA LEU A 134 7.81 11.10 4.06
C LEU A 134 7.70 11.19 2.53
N LEU A 135 6.55 10.83 1.95
CA LEU A 135 6.31 10.96 0.52
C LEU A 135 6.49 12.41 0.05
N GLY A 136 6.01 13.37 0.84
CA GLY A 136 6.20 14.80 0.55
C GLY A 136 7.68 15.24 0.55
N LYS A 137 8.49 14.68 1.45
CA LYS A 137 9.94 15.01 1.52
C LYS A 137 10.73 14.55 0.29
N VAL A 138 10.27 13.51 -0.38
CA VAL A 138 10.87 12.98 -1.61
C VAL A 138 10.08 13.33 -2.88
N ASN A 139 9.22 14.35 -2.80
CA ASN A 139 8.44 14.89 -3.92
C ASN A 139 7.54 13.87 -4.64
N VAL A 140 7.12 12.81 -3.97
CA VAL A 140 6.11 11.89 -4.51
C VAL A 140 4.74 12.54 -4.45
N GLN A 141 4.00 12.48 -5.55
CA GLN A 141 2.63 12.99 -5.62
C GLN A 141 1.74 12.20 -4.66
N ASN A 142 1.20 12.86 -3.66
CA ASN A 142 0.45 12.15 -2.62
C ASN A 142 -0.70 13.00 -2.07
N GLN A 143 -1.71 12.34 -1.53
CA GLN A 143 -2.85 12.98 -0.88
C GLN A 143 -3.35 12.08 0.26
N LEU A 144 -3.49 12.66 1.45
CA LEU A 144 -4.20 12.05 2.56
C LEU A 144 -5.62 12.63 2.64
N HIS A 145 -6.62 11.77 2.56
CA HIS A 145 -8.02 12.13 2.81
C HIS A 145 -8.44 11.58 4.16
N THR A 146 -8.56 12.45 5.13
CA THR A 146 -8.99 12.12 6.48
C THR A 146 -10.51 12.08 6.55
N ILE A 147 -11.06 11.06 7.20
CA ILE A 147 -12.48 10.98 7.56
C ILE A 147 -12.60 11.31 9.06
N PRO A 148 -13.08 12.52 9.41
CA PRO A 148 -13.14 12.96 10.81
C PRO A 148 -14.05 12.06 11.65
N GLY A 149 -13.55 11.57 12.78
CA GLY A 149 -14.25 10.64 13.67
C GLY A 149 -14.45 9.24 13.08
N GLY A 150 -13.94 8.98 11.88
CA GLY A 150 -14.04 7.66 11.23
C GLY A 150 -13.13 6.63 11.92
N GLY A 151 -13.64 5.41 12.08
CA GLY A 151 -12.87 4.27 12.59
C GLY A 151 -12.21 3.47 11.46
N HIS A 152 -12.09 2.14 11.66
CA HIS A 152 -11.43 1.23 10.72
C HIS A 152 -12.36 0.76 9.59
N GLY A 153 -12.77 1.68 8.72
CA GLY A 153 -13.60 1.36 7.54
C GLY A 153 -15.10 1.29 7.80
N ASP A 154 -15.56 1.64 8.99
CA ASP A 154 -16.96 1.80 9.36
C ASP A 154 -17.52 3.16 8.92
N PHE A 155 -17.20 3.54 7.69
CA PHE A 155 -17.62 4.81 7.11
C PHE A 155 -19.08 4.76 6.66
N ASN A 156 -19.81 5.82 6.94
CA ASN A 156 -21.20 5.94 6.50
C ASN A 156 -21.29 6.18 4.98
N LEU A 157 -22.52 6.13 4.45
CA LEU A 157 -22.76 6.26 3.01
C LEU A 157 -22.27 7.60 2.43
N LYS A 158 -22.37 8.69 3.20
CA LYS A 158 -21.92 10.03 2.76
C LYS A 158 -20.40 10.06 2.68
N GLU A 159 -19.71 9.60 3.72
CA GLU A 159 -18.26 9.53 3.80
C GLU A 159 -17.69 8.65 2.68
N ASN A 160 -18.28 7.48 2.44
CA ASN A 160 -17.89 6.62 1.33
C ASN A 160 -18.08 7.32 -0.03
N LYS A 161 -19.21 8.00 -0.27
CA LYS A 161 -19.41 8.76 -1.51
C LYS A 161 -18.37 9.86 -1.68
N GLU A 162 -18.04 10.60 -0.63
CA GLU A 162 -17.01 11.62 -0.64
C GLU A 162 -15.63 11.03 -0.93
N ALA A 163 -15.26 9.94 -0.29
CA ALA A 163 -14.01 9.23 -0.55
C ALA A 163 -13.89 8.78 -2.03
N PHE A 164 -14.94 8.21 -2.61
CA PHE A 164 -14.94 7.84 -4.03
C PHE A 164 -14.85 9.05 -4.97
N GLN A 165 -15.44 10.19 -4.59
CA GLN A 165 -15.26 11.44 -5.36
C GLN A 165 -13.81 11.93 -5.29
N VAL A 166 -13.17 11.83 -4.13
CA VAL A 166 -11.76 12.16 -3.95
C VAL A 166 -10.87 11.27 -4.81
N ILE A 167 -11.11 9.95 -4.79
CA ILE A 167 -10.40 8.98 -5.65
C ILE A 167 -10.53 9.39 -7.12
N ARG A 168 -11.76 9.64 -7.59
CA ARG A 168 -11.98 10.04 -8.98
C ARG A 168 -11.24 11.32 -9.36
N LYS A 169 -11.25 12.34 -8.49
CA LYS A 169 -10.52 13.60 -8.69
C LYS A 169 -9.01 13.36 -8.71
N PHE A 170 -8.52 12.53 -7.80
CA PHE A 170 -7.11 12.16 -7.74
C PHE A 170 -6.65 11.47 -9.03
N LEU A 171 -7.37 10.44 -9.47
CA LEU A 171 -7.04 9.71 -10.70
C LEU A 171 -7.08 10.61 -11.95
N LYS A 172 -8.04 11.53 -12.04
CA LYS A 172 -8.10 12.54 -13.13
C LYS A 172 -6.91 13.50 -13.09
N ARG A 173 -6.55 14.03 -11.91
CA ARG A 173 -5.39 14.93 -11.73
C ARG A 173 -4.10 14.31 -12.24
N HIS A 174 -3.94 13.02 -12.08
CA HIS A 174 -2.75 12.28 -12.51
C HIS A 174 -2.89 11.62 -13.90
N SER A 175 -3.90 12.00 -14.68
CA SER A 175 -4.15 11.49 -16.04
C SER A 175 -4.33 9.97 -16.12
N ILE A 176 -4.72 9.34 -15.02
CA ILE A 176 -4.99 7.90 -14.93
C ILE A 176 -6.42 7.60 -15.38
N LEU A 177 -7.35 8.52 -15.08
CA LEU A 177 -8.75 8.46 -15.50
C LEU A 177 -9.04 9.65 -16.42
N ASN A 178 -9.79 9.41 -17.49
CA ASN A 178 -10.29 10.45 -18.42
C ASN A 178 -11.45 11.25 -17.80
#